data_867465aae82d9fc66054a4d9f9c0beee
#
_entry.id   867465aae82d9fc66054a4d9f9c0beee
#
_cell.length_a   1.000
_cell.length_b   1.000
_cell.length_c   1.000
_cell.angle_alpha   90.00
_cell.angle_beta   90.00
_cell.angle_gamma   90.00
#
_symmetry.space_group_name_H-M   'P 1'
#
loop_
_entity.id
_entity.type
_entity.pdbx_description
1 polymer ?
#
loop_
_entity_poly.entity_id
_entity_poly.type
_entity_poly.pdbx_seq_one_letter_code
_entity_poly.pdbx_strand_id
1 'polypeptide(L)'
;LLGVLAFARACIFLAPPSVTTLASASVNGTFMPICRVETDQKKVALTFNCTYSAQDMQQLLEILKEKNVHATFFVSDAWAKNYPELLCTIHNAGHDIGGLWTTQASLSIREQTLTLENLTQRIDRLTDSETTLFRFEDGNYDNSAIRLIQESGGYPVQWNINSMDWKD
;
A
#
# COMPACT_ATOMS: atom_id res chain seq x y z
N LEU A 1 -17.30 -12.84 -60.03
CA LEU A 1 -16.54 -11.73 -59.44
C LEU A 1 -16.77 -11.73 -57.95
N LEU A 2 -15.80 -12.29 -57.20
CA LEU A 2 -15.79 -12.28 -55.72
C LEU A 2 -15.16 -10.96 -55.26
N GLY A 3 -15.94 -10.14 -54.55
CA GLY A 3 -15.44 -8.98 -53.82
C GLY A 3 -14.94 -9.37 -52.43
N VAL A 4 -13.64 -9.22 -52.19
CA VAL A 4 -13.03 -9.41 -50.88
C VAL A 4 -13.21 -8.11 -50.08
N LEU A 5 -14.07 -8.16 -49.09
CA LEU A 5 -14.20 -7.10 -48.08
C LEU A 5 -13.07 -7.26 -47.05
N ALA A 6 -12.05 -6.41 -47.13
CA ALA A 6 -11.02 -6.30 -46.12
C ALA A 6 -11.53 -5.49 -44.92
N PHE A 7 -11.79 -6.15 -43.79
CA PHE A 7 -12.04 -5.51 -42.52
C PHE A 7 -10.69 -5.02 -41.92
N ALA A 8 -10.42 -3.73 -42.04
CA ALA A 8 -9.35 -3.07 -41.29
C ALA A 8 -9.78 -2.97 -39.82
N ARG A 9 -9.26 -3.83 -38.95
CA ARG A 9 -9.32 -3.66 -37.52
C ARG A 9 -8.39 -2.51 -37.13
N ALA A 10 -8.96 -1.35 -36.85
CA ALA A 10 -8.25 -0.28 -36.19
C ALA A 10 -7.96 -0.71 -34.74
N CYS A 11 -6.73 -1.13 -34.43
CA CYS A 11 -6.25 -1.25 -33.07
C CYS A 11 -6.13 0.17 -32.50
N ILE A 12 -7.13 0.56 -31.72
CA ILE A 12 -6.99 1.72 -30.85
C ILE A 12 -6.00 1.33 -29.76
N PHE A 13 -4.74 1.74 -29.91
CA PHE A 13 -3.77 1.74 -28.83
C PHE A 13 -4.24 2.78 -27.82
N LEU A 14 -4.97 2.33 -26.79
CA LEU A 14 -5.10 3.10 -25.57
C LEU A 14 -3.69 3.17 -24.95
N ALA A 15 -3.07 4.33 -25.04
CA ALA A 15 -1.85 4.59 -24.29
C ALA A 15 -2.13 4.32 -22.81
N PRO A 16 -1.27 3.58 -22.10
CA PRO A 16 -1.44 3.41 -20.67
C PRO A 16 -1.48 4.82 -20.02
N PRO A 17 -2.30 5.02 -18.98
CA PRO A 17 -2.30 6.29 -18.28
C PRO A 17 -0.86 6.59 -17.87
N SER A 18 -0.41 7.81 -18.17
CA SER A 18 0.92 8.27 -17.79
C SER A 18 1.09 8.00 -16.31
N VAL A 19 1.99 7.10 -15.97
CA VAL A 19 2.40 6.86 -14.58
C VAL A 19 3.03 8.18 -14.13
N THR A 20 2.24 8.99 -13.43
CA THR A 20 2.78 10.17 -12.77
C THR A 20 3.77 9.65 -11.75
N THR A 21 5.04 9.88 -11.98
CA THR A 21 6.10 9.46 -11.08
C THR A 21 5.80 10.10 -9.72
N LEU A 22 5.38 9.29 -8.74
CA LEU A 22 5.18 9.71 -7.37
C LEU A 22 6.57 10.00 -6.78
N ALA A 23 7.07 11.21 -7.04
CA ALA A 23 8.30 11.66 -6.43
C ALA A 23 7.98 12.03 -4.98
N SER A 24 8.60 11.35 -4.03
CA SER A 24 8.63 11.83 -2.64
C SER A 24 9.23 13.23 -2.66
N ALA A 25 8.44 14.23 -2.28
CA ALA A 25 8.90 15.60 -2.28
C ALA A 25 9.98 15.77 -1.21
N SER A 26 11.16 16.22 -1.60
CA SER A 26 12.16 16.72 -0.66
C SER A 26 11.95 18.22 -0.51
N VAL A 27 11.55 18.64 0.67
CA VAL A 27 11.48 20.07 1.04
C VAL A 27 12.64 20.36 1.97
N ASN A 28 13.54 21.23 1.54
CA ASN A 28 14.74 21.64 2.31
C ASN A 28 15.63 20.47 2.79
N GLY A 29 15.77 19.41 1.97
CA GLY A 29 16.59 18.24 2.34
C GLY A 29 15.90 17.25 3.30
N THR A 30 14.64 17.50 3.66
CA THR A 30 13.82 16.59 4.45
C THR A 30 12.95 15.75 3.50
N PHE A 31 13.06 14.44 3.59
CA PHE A 31 12.19 13.54 2.86
C PHE A 31 10.83 13.45 3.57
N MET A 32 9.77 13.37 2.80
CA MET A 32 8.41 13.25 3.34
C MET A 32 7.68 12.06 2.70
N PRO A 33 6.88 11.33 3.49
CA PRO A 33 5.96 10.33 2.94
C PRO A 33 4.90 10.98 2.07
N ILE A 34 4.29 10.20 1.21
CA ILE A 34 3.15 10.62 0.41
C ILE A 34 1.93 10.68 1.32
N CYS A 35 1.44 11.88 1.62
CA CYS A 35 0.23 12.08 2.43
C CYS A 35 -0.98 12.45 1.57
N ARG A 36 -0.74 12.86 0.32
CA ARG A 36 -1.77 13.38 -0.58
C ARG A 36 -1.32 13.22 -2.02
N VAL A 37 -2.28 12.91 -2.88
CA VAL A 37 -2.09 12.92 -4.33
C VAL A 37 -2.91 14.07 -4.91
N GLU A 38 -2.29 14.89 -5.75
CA GLU A 38 -3.00 15.96 -6.46
C GLU A 38 -3.84 15.36 -7.58
N THR A 39 -5.12 15.69 -7.59
CA THR A 39 -6.08 15.23 -8.59
C THR A 39 -7.26 16.18 -8.66
N ASP A 40 -7.79 16.39 -9.85
CA ASP A 40 -9.03 17.15 -10.08
C ASP A 40 -10.28 16.32 -9.73
N GLN A 41 -10.13 15.04 -9.46
CA GLN A 41 -11.22 14.15 -9.11
C GLN A 41 -11.50 14.18 -7.61
N LYS A 42 -12.79 14.22 -7.24
CA LYS A 42 -13.23 14.11 -5.85
C LYS A 42 -13.11 12.65 -5.40
N LYS A 43 -11.90 12.25 -5.00
CA LYS A 43 -11.58 10.89 -4.53
C LYS A 43 -10.94 10.94 -3.15
N VAL A 44 -11.16 9.90 -2.37
CA VAL A 44 -10.45 9.60 -1.13
C VAL A 44 -9.86 8.21 -1.22
N ALA A 45 -8.70 7.99 -0.60
CA ALA A 45 -8.12 6.67 -0.40
C ALA A 45 -8.45 6.25 1.04
N LEU A 46 -9.21 5.16 1.17
CA LEU A 46 -9.51 4.56 2.47
C LEU A 46 -8.40 3.57 2.82
N THR A 47 -7.85 3.71 4.03
CA THR A 47 -6.72 2.87 4.46
C THR A 47 -6.88 2.42 5.90
N PHE A 48 -6.47 1.19 6.20
CA PHE A 48 -6.54 0.59 7.53
C PHE A 48 -5.15 0.15 7.99
N ASN A 49 -4.86 0.33 9.28
CA ASN A 49 -3.67 -0.22 9.92
C ASN A 49 -4.05 -1.51 10.67
N CYS A 50 -3.39 -2.62 10.34
CA CYS A 50 -3.60 -3.92 10.96
C CYS A 50 -2.42 -4.23 11.88
N THR A 51 -2.58 -3.93 13.18
CA THR A 51 -1.50 -4.04 14.17
C THR A 51 -1.70 -5.20 15.12
N TYR A 52 -2.86 -5.31 15.79
CA TYR A 52 -3.07 -6.22 16.90
C TYR A 52 -4.18 -7.25 16.65
N SER A 53 -5.40 -6.80 16.49
CA SER A 53 -6.59 -7.65 16.39
C SER A 53 -7.07 -7.81 14.96
N ALA A 54 -7.75 -8.91 14.71
CA ALA A 54 -8.46 -9.17 13.46
C ALA A 54 -9.96 -9.43 13.70
N GLN A 55 -10.45 -9.12 14.91
CA GLN A 55 -11.78 -9.51 15.36
C GLN A 55 -12.90 -8.99 14.46
N ASP A 56 -12.81 -7.74 14.03
CA ASP A 56 -13.85 -7.08 13.23
C ASP A 56 -13.59 -7.12 11.72
N MET A 57 -12.49 -7.78 11.30
CA MET A 57 -12.04 -7.78 9.92
C MET A 57 -13.08 -8.40 8.97
N GLN A 58 -13.72 -9.49 9.37
CA GLN A 58 -14.72 -10.13 8.55
C GLN A 58 -15.91 -9.19 8.28
N GLN A 59 -16.41 -8.51 9.31
CA GLN A 59 -17.49 -7.53 9.18
C GLN A 59 -17.08 -6.34 8.33
N LEU A 60 -15.84 -5.86 8.50
CA LEU A 60 -15.29 -4.77 7.68
C LEU A 60 -15.27 -5.15 6.19
N LEU A 61 -14.78 -6.34 5.86
CA LEU A 61 -14.72 -6.82 4.47
C LEU A 61 -16.12 -6.95 3.86
N GLU A 62 -17.10 -7.41 4.63
CA GLU A 62 -18.49 -7.48 4.19
C GLU A 62 -19.06 -6.09 3.87
N ILE A 63 -18.81 -5.09 4.72
CA ILE A 63 -19.22 -3.70 4.48
C ILE A 63 -18.56 -3.13 3.25
N LEU A 64 -17.25 -3.30 3.09
CA LEU A 64 -16.51 -2.82 1.92
C LEU A 64 -17.05 -3.44 0.64
N LYS A 65 -17.33 -4.73 0.64
CA LYS A 65 -17.95 -5.46 -0.47
C LYS A 65 -19.34 -4.93 -0.79
N GLU A 66 -20.20 -4.77 0.24
CA GLU A 66 -21.56 -4.23 0.06
C GLU A 66 -21.54 -2.83 -0.55
N LYS A 67 -20.59 -1.99 -0.13
CA LYS A 67 -20.44 -0.62 -0.63
C LYS A 67 -19.63 -0.53 -1.94
N ASN A 68 -19.12 -1.67 -2.44
CA ASN A 68 -18.23 -1.73 -3.61
C ASN A 68 -17.04 -0.78 -3.47
N VAL A 69 -16.39 -0.80 -2.31
CA VAL A 69 -15.24 0.03 -1.97
C VAL A 69 -13.98 -0.82 -1.88
N HIS A 70 -12.94 -0.43 -2.60
CA HIS A 70 -11.59 -0.96 -2.43
C HIS A 70 -10.82 -0.08 -1.45
N ALA A 71 -9.98 -0.71 -0.63
CA ALA A 71 -9.18 -0.04 0.39
C ALA A 71 -7.76 -0.59 0.39
N THR A 72 -6.84 0.09 1.07
CA THR A 72 -5.48 -0.40 1.31
C THR A 72 -5.32 -0.80 2.77
N PHE A 73 -4.84 -2.01 3.02
CA PHE A 73 -4.57 -2.52 4.37
C PHE A 73 -3.06 -2.55 4.60
N PHE A 74 -2.59 -1.74 5.54
CA PHE A 74 -1.21 -1.75 5.99
C PHE A 74 -1.05 -2.74 7.14
N VAL A 75 -0.30 -3.82 6.92
CA VAL A 75 -0.18 -4.93 7.87
C VAL A 75 1.22 -4.98 8.48
N SER A 76 1.31 -5.17 9.79
CA SER A 76 2.59 -5.41 10.47
C SER A 76 3.10 -6.83 10.24
N ASP A 77 4.41 -7.06 10.42
CA ASP A 77 5.00 -8.42 10.30
C ASP A 77 4.36 -9.40 11.28
N ALA A 78 4.10 -8.96 12.51
CA ALA A 78 3.45 -9.76 13.52
C ALA A 78 2.01 -10.12 13.15
N TRP A 79 1.26 -9.16 12.61
CA TRP A 79 -0.11 -9.38 12.16
C TRP A 79 -0.17 -10.35 10.97
N ALA A 80 0.67 -10.14 9.97
CA ALA A 80 0.76 -11.01 8.79
C ALA A 80 1.18 -12.45 9.15
N LYS A 81 2.01 -12.61 10.20
CA LYS A 81 2.39 -13.91 10.74
C LYS A 81 1.25 -14.60 11.49
N ASN A 82 0.47 -13.83 12.26
CA ASN A 82 -0.61 -14.38 13.09
C ASN A 82 -1.88 -14.67 12.28
N TYR A 83 -2.11 -13.93 11.19
CA TYR A 83 -3.34 -14.01 10.38
C TYR A 83 -3.07 -14.18 8.87
N PRO A 84 -2.25 -15.17 8.45
CA PRO A 84 -1.86 -15.32 7.05
C PRO A 84 -3.04 -15.59 6.13
N GLU A 85 -4.00 -16.40 6.55
CA GLU A 85 -5.19 -16.73 5.76
C GLU A 85 -6.11 -15.52 5.58
N LEU A 86 -6.21 -14.68 6.61
CA LEU A 86 -7.00 -13.47 6.54
C LEU A 86 -6.35 -12.43 5.62
N LEU A 87 -5.02 -12.32 5.64
CA LEU A 87 -4.28 -11.48 4.69
C LEU A 87 -4.56 -11.91 3.25
N CYS A 88 -4.49 -13.20 2.96
CA CYS A 88 -4.85 -13.73 1.64
C CYS A 88 -6.33 -13.42 1.29
N THR A 89 -7.23 -13.50 2.27
CA THR A 89 -8.66 -13.19 2.06
C THR A 89 -8.85 -11.72 1.68
N ILE A 90 -8.17 -10.80 2.36
CA ILE A 90 -8.21 -9.36 2.07
C ILE A 90 -7.71 -9.10 0.65
N HIS A 91 -6.55 -9.68 0.30
CA HIS A 91 -5.96 -9.54 -1.04
C HIS A 91 -6.87 -10.11 -2.13
N ASN A 92 -7.40 -11.32 -1.94
CA ASN A 92 -8.29 -11.98 -2.90
C ASN A 92 -9.64 -11.26 -3.07
N ALA A 93 -10.05 -10.46 -2.08
CA ALA A 93 -11.22 -9.58 -2.19
C ALA A 93 -10.93 -8.32 -3.03
N GLY A 94 -9.71 -8.15 -3.55
CA GLY A 94 -9.32 -7.05 -4.43
C GLY A 94 -8.86 -5.79 -3.68
N HIS A 95 -8.51 -5.92 -2.40
CA HIS A 95 -7.93 -4.83 -1.65
C HIS A 95 -6.40 -4.81 -1.79
N ASP A 96 -5.80 -3.63 -1.71
CA ASP A 96 -4.35 -3.49 -1.70
C ASP A 96 -3.77 -3.85 -0.33
N ILE A 97 -2.59 -4.48 -0.34
CA ILE A 97 -1.82 -4.75 0.89
C ILE A 97 -0.54 -3.91 0.87
N GLY A 98 -0.27 -3.24 1.98
CA GLY A 98 0.98 -2.53 2.21
C GLY A 98 1.65 -2.99 3.50
N GLY A 99 2.93 -2.67 3.64
CA GLY A 99 3.68 -2.94 4.86
C GLY A 99 3.48 -1.85 5.92
N LEU A 100 3.08 -2.24 7.13
CA LEU A 100 3.07 -1.37 8.30
C LEU A 100 4.38 -1.61 9.05
N TRP A 101 5.29 -0.65 8.99
CA TRP A 101 6.64 -0.80 9.48
C TRP A 101 6.95 0.15 10.62
N THR A 102 7.55 -0.38 11.68
CA THR A 102 7.95 0.39 12.86
C THR A 102 9.46 0.61 12.84
N THR A 103 9.89 1.85 12.89
CA THR A 103 11.30 2.18 13.08
C THR A 103 11.66 2.09 14.55
N GLN A 104 12.80 1.52 14.86
CA GLN A 104 13.31 1.43 16.22
C GLN A 104 14.68 2.13 16.29
N ALA A 105 14.74 3.24 17.00
CA ALA A 105 15.97 4.04 17.15
C ALA A 105 17.13 3.26 17.81
N SER A 106 16.82 2.17 18.49
CA SER A 106 17.83 1.26 19.10
C SER A 106 18.48 0.31 18.08
N LEU A 107 17.88 0.14 16.91
CA LEU A 107 18.39 -0.75 15.87
C LEU A 107 19.35 -0.02 14.94
N SER A 108 20.43 -0.69 14.55
CA SER A 108 21.30 -0.24 13.46
C SER A 108 20.55 -0.21 12.13
N ILE A 109 21.05 0.55 11.17
CA ILE A 109 20.49 0.62 9.81
C ILE A 109 20.35 -0.79 9.19
N ARG A 110 21.35 -1.66 9.38
CA ARG A 110 21.31 -3.03 8.88
C ARG A 110 20.16 -3.84 9.49
N GLU A 111 19.92 -3.71 10.78
CA GLU A 111 18.83 -4.41 11.46
C GLU A 111 17.47 -3.87 11.02
N GLN A 112 17.35 -2.56 10.83
CA GLN A 112 16.14 -1.94 10.28
C GLN A 112 15.88 -2.44 8.85
N THR A 113 16.90 -2.52 7.99
CA THR A 113 16.78 -3.09 6.63
C THR A 113 16.25 -4.51 6.70
N LEU A 114 16.81 -5.36 7.58
CA LEU A 114 16.35 -6.75 7.73
C LEU A 114 14.89 -6.84 8.20
N THR A 115 14.43 -5.95 9.07
CA THR A 115 13.02 -5.94 9.50
C THR A 115 12.09 -5.57 8.35
N LEU A 116 12.47 -4.59 7.53
CA LEU A 116 11.73 -4.18 6.34
C LEU A 116 11.69 -5.31 5.30
N GLU A 117 12.82 -5.93 5.00
CA GLU A 117 12.91 -7.06 4.07
C GLU A 117 12.06 -8.26 4.53
N ASN A 118 12.08 -8.59 5.82
CA ASN A 118 11.28 -9.69 6.36
C ASN A 118 9.78 -9.43 6.21
N LEU A 119 9.33 -8.21 6.50
CA LEU A 119 7.95 -7.78 6.31
C LEU A 119 7.54 -7.90 4.84
N THR A 120 8.32 -7.31 3.93
CA THR A 120 8.10 -7.34 2.48
C THR A 120 7.99 -8.79 1.97
N GLN A 121 9.00 -9.61 2.24
CA GLN A 121 9.02 -11.01 1.80
C GLN A 121 7.87 -11.85 2.35
N ARG A 122 7.36 -11.52 3.55
CA ARG A 122 6.21 -12.23 4.10
C ARG A 122 4.94 -11.87 3.35
N ILE A 123 4.70 -10.59 3.11
CA ILE A 123 3.52 -10.14 2.38
C ILE A 123 3.56 -10.68 0.94
N ASP A 124 4.68 -10.53 0.24
CA ASP A 124 4.84 -10.97 -1.15
C ASP A 124 4.57 -12.47 -1.31
N ARG A 125 5.06 -13.30 -0.37
CA ARG A 125 4.79 -14.75 -0.39
C ARG A 125 3.32 -15.10 -0.16
N LEU A 126 2.61 -14.31 0.64
CA LEU A 126 1.21 -14.58 0.97
C LEU A 126 0.25 -14.06 -0.11
N THR A 127 0.64 -13.02 -0.84
CA THR A 127 -0.20 -12.38 -1.86
C THR A 127 0.20 -12.74 -3.29
N ASP A 128 1.34 -13.38 -3.47
CA ASP A 128 1.96 -13.61 -4.79
C ASP A 128 2.09 -12.32 -5.61
N SER A 129 2.36 -11.21 -4.92
CA SER A 129 2.48 -9.87 -5.52
C SER A 129 3.53 -9.04 -4.80
N GLU A 130 4.11 -8.06 -5.49
CA GLU A 130 5.14 -7.18 -4.97
C GLU A 130 4.55 -6.12 -4.04
N THR A 131 5.06 -6.01 -2.81
CA THR A 131 4.68 -4.99 -1.85
C THR A 131 5.46 -3.71 -2.12
N THR A 132 4.76 -2.68 -2.57
CA THR A 132 5.38 -1.38 -2.89
C THR A 132 4.97 -0.26 -1.94
N LEU A 133 3.89 -0.41 -1.18
CA LEU A 133 3.40 0.63 -0.27
C LEU A 133 3.81 0.33 1.17
N PHE A 134 4.38 1.32 1.84
CA PHE A 134 4.80 1.19 3.23
C PHE A 134 4.30 2.37 4.06
N ARG A 135 3.98 2.10 5.33
CA ARG A 135 3.50 3.10 6.28
C ARG A 135 4.25 2.96 7.60
N PHE A 136 4.60 4.08 8.21
CA PHE A 136 5.15 4.09 9.57
C PHE A 136 4.00 3.96 10.58
N GLU A 137 4.10 2.96 11.45
CA GLU A 137 3.00 2.57 12.35
C GLU A 137 2.50 3.73 13.21
N ASP A 138 3.43 4.44 13.86
CA ASP A 138 3.12 5.55 14.77
C ASP A 138 3.08 6.91 14.05
N GLY A 139 3.26 6.93 12.73
CA GLY A 139 3.45 8.16 11.98
C GLY A 139 4.81 8.82 12.19
N ASN A 140 5.68 8.24 13.02
CA ASN A 140 7.02 8.74 13.30
C ASN A 140 8.02 8.16 12.30
N TYR A 141 8.79 9.01 11.68
CA TYR A 141 9.81 8.64 10.71
C TYR A 141 10.99 9.62 10.75
N ASP A 142 12.12 9.16 10.28
CA ASP A 142 13.27 9.99 9.98
C ASP A 142 13.69 9.82 8.51
N ASN A 143 14.64 10.64 8.07
CA ASN A 143 15.12 10.59 6.68
C ASN A 143 15.77 9.24 6.33
N SER A 144 16.36 8.55 7.29
CA SER A 144 16.98 7.24 7.09
C SER A 144 15.93 6.18 6.79
N ALA A 145 14.85 6.18 7.56
CA ALA A 145 13.73 5.26 7.39
C ALA A 145 13.04 5.45 6.03
N ILE A 146 12.81 6.70 5.62
CA ILE A 146 12.25 6.99 4.28
C ILE A 146 13.17 6.47 3.19
N ARG A 147 14.49 6.69 3.31
CA ARG A 147 15.47 6.19 2.34
C ARG A 147 15.47 4.67 2.24
N LEU A 148 15.40 3.96 3.35
CA LEU A 148 15.37 2.49 3.34
C LEU A 148 14.18 1.96 2.52
N ILE A 149 12.98 2.55 2.70
CA ILE A 149 11.81 2.19 1.90
C ILE A 149 12.04 2.51 0.43
N GLN A 150 12.59 3.69 0.11
CA GLN A 150 12.84 4.10 -1.29
C GLN A 150 13.91 3.23 -1.97
N GLU A 151 14.99 2.90 -1.26
CA GLU A 151 16.05 2.03 -1.74
C GLU A 151 15.57 0.59 -1.96
N SER A 152 14.54 0.15 -1.24
CA SER A 152 13.86 -1.13 -1.50
C SER A 152 12.86 -1.07 -2.67
N GLY A 153 12.72 0.07 -3.36
CA GLY A 153 11.74 0.26 -4.44
C GLY A 153 10.34 0.64 -3.95
N GLY A 154 10.16 0.85 -2.66
CA GLY A 154 8.87 1.15 -2.04
C GLY A 154 8.54 2.64 -1.97
N TYR A 155 7.29 2.92 -1.66
CA TYR A 155 6.74 4.25 -1.47
C TYR A 155 6.25 4.43 -0.03
N PRO A 156 6.86 5.34 0.76
CA PRO A 156 6.36 5.66 2.09
C PRO A 156 5.07 6.49 1.97
N VAL A 157 3.98 5.99 2.58
CA VAL A 157 2.64 6.59 2.53
C VAL A 157 2.15 6.84 3.94
N GLN A 158 1.64 8.06 4.19
CA GLN A 158 1.00 8.42 5.45
C GLN A 158 -0.40 8.96 5.20
N TRP A 159 -1.18 9.10 6.26
CA TRP A 159 -2.51 9.70 6.20
C TRP A 159 -2.42 11.23 6.31
N ASN A 160 -3.37 11.91 5.73
CA ASN A 160 -3.60 13.34 5.95
C ASN A 160 -4.82 13.61 6.84
N ILE A 161 -5.71 12.62 6.98
CA ILE A 161 -6.87 12.65 7.88
C ILE A 161 -6.83 11.36 8.71
N ASN A 162 -6.89 11.50 10.02
CA ASN A 162 -6.99 10.38 10.96
C ASN A 162 -8.42 10.34 11.50
N SER A 163 -9.13 9.23 11.31
CA SER A 163 -10.50 9.01 11.82
C SER A 163 -10.55 8.95 13.33
N MET A 164 -9.44 8.53 13.96
CA MET A 164 -9.36 8.26 15.40
C MET A 164 -10.45 7.28 15.89
N ASP A 165 -10.85 6.36 15.04
CA ASP A 165 -11.85 5.32 15.30
C ASP A 165 -11.46 4.32 16.40
N TRP A 166 -10.22 4.35 16.86
CA TRP A 166 -9.69 3.61 17.99
C TRP A 166 -9.90 4.32 19.36
N LYS A 167 -10.45 5.54 19.35
CA LYS A 167 -10.80 6.29 20.56
C LYS A 167 -12.30 6.18 20.80
N ASP A 168 -12.66 5.67 21.97
CA ASP A 168 -14.03 5.71 22.48
C ASP A 168 -14.46 7.15 22.83
#